data_607d111e99daaa437b95582315a1ccc9
#
_entry.id   607d111e99daaa437b95582315a1ccc9
#
_cell.length_a   1.000
_cell.length_b   1.000
_cell.length_c   1.000
_cell.angle_alpha   90.00
_cell.angle_beta   90.00
_cell.angle_gamma   90.00
#
_symmetry.space_group_name_H-M   'P 1'
#
loop_
_entity.id
_entity.type
_entity.pdbx_description
1 polymer ?
#
loop_
_entity_poly.entity_id
_entity_poly.type
_entity_poly.pdbx_seq_one_letter_code
_entity_poly.pdbx_strand_id
1 'polypeptide(L)'
;MIKKQQKELFSDYFERWITVYKEGAIRKVTMDKYKLSLNWVKKLAPKLKLCDMDRVAYQQLLNDYAKEHERQTTMDFHHHLKSAILDAVDEGLIERDPTRKVIIKGKSPREKKKKY
;
A
#
# COMPACT_ATOMS: atom_id res chain seq x y z
N MET A 1 -10.75 20.07 -9.47
CA MET A 1 -10.58 20.76 -8.59
C MET A 1 -10.39 20.27 -7.26
N ILE A 2 -11.14 19.41 -6.73
CA ILE A 2 -10.92 18.90 -5.49
C ILE A 2 -9.65 18.19 -5.32
N LYS A 3 -9.18 17.45 -6.28
CA LYS A 3 -7.97 16.78 -6.15
C LYS A 3 -6.82 17.59 -5.80
N LYS A 4 -6.76 18.81 -6.16
CA LYS A 4 -5.64 19.59 -5.82
C LYS A 4 -5.58 19.85 -4.39
N GLN A 5 -6.66 19.61 -3.67
CA GLN A 5 -6.64 19.89 -2.28
C GLN A 5 -6.62 18.66 -1.43
N GLN A 6 -6.34 17.50 -2.04
CA GLN A 6 -6.30 16.27 -1.27
C GLN A 6 -5.00 16.16 -0.51
N LYS A 7 -4.92 16.89 0.58
CA LYS A 7 -3.73 16.86 1.41
C LYS A 7 -3.80 15.85 2.51
N GLU A 8 -4.81 14.99 2.49
CA GLU A 8 -4.92 13.95 3.47
C GLU A 8 -3.77 12.98 3.29
N LEU A 9 -3.21 12.48 4.38
CA LEU A 9 -2.14 11.52 4.28
C LEU A 9 -2.69 10.21 3.78
N PHE A 10 -1.92 9.51 2.95
CA PHE A 10 -2.35 8.22 2.44
C PHE A 10 -2.60 7.26 3.61
N SER A 11 -1.75 7.29 4.65
CA SER A 11 -1.95 6.39 5.78
C SER A 11 -3.29 6.65 6.48
N ASP A 12 -3.71 7.91 6.58
CA ASP A 12 -4.99 8.21 7.20
C ASP A 12 -6.15 7.72 6.32
N TYR A 13 -6.01 7.89 5.01
CA TYR A 13 -7.03 7.42 4.09
C TYR A 13 -7.13 5.90 4.15
N PHE A 14 -6.00 5.22 4.17
CA PHE A 14 -5.96 3.76 4.16
C PHE A 14 -6.58 3.23 5.45
N GLU A 15 -6.30 3.87 6.57
CA GLU A 15 -6.87 3.44 7.84
C GLU A 15 -8.39 3.60 7.83
N ARG A 16 -8.88 4.71 7.32
CA ARG A 16 -10.31 4.94 7.24
C ARG A 16 -10.95 3.94 6.29
N TRP A 17 -10.29 3.65 5.17
CA TRP A 17 -10.79 2.73 4.19
C TRP A 17 -10.93 1.31 4.78
N ILE A 18 -9.93 0.87 5.53
CA ILE A 18 -9.98 -0.43 6.17
C ILE A 18 -11.14 -0.49 7.15
N THR A 19 -11.29 0.56 7.95
CA THR A 19 -12.34 0.59 8.95
C THR A 19 -13.73 0.59 8.32
N VAL A 20 -13.92 1.37 7.29
CA VAL A 20 -15.23 1.50 6.68
C VAL A 20 -15.61 0.29 5.84
N TYR A 21 -14.68 -0.23 5.07
CA TYR A 21 -15.02 -1.27 4.11
C TYR A 21 -14.63 -2.69 4.50
N LYS A 22 -13.67 -2.84 5.36
CA LYS A 22 -13.19 -4.19 5.69
C LYS A 22 -13.61 -4.68 7.06
N GLU A 23 -13.65 -3.78 8.03
CA GLU A 23 -13.97 -4.20 9.37
C GLU A 23 -15.37 -4.78 9.41
N GLY A 24 -15.52 -5.98 9.90
CA GLY A 24 -16.81 -6.65 9.95
C GLY A 24 -17.16 -7.42 8.68
N ALA A 25 -16.39 -7.22 7.62
CA ALA A 25 -16.69 -7.86 6.34
C ALA A 25 -15.74 -8.99 6.02
N ILE A 26 -14.63 -9.07 6.71
CA ILE A 26 -13.62 -10.09 6.41
C ILE A 26 -13.22 -10.76 7.72
N ARG A 27 -12.52 -11.88 7.58
CA ARG A 27 -12.13 -12.64 8.76
C ARG A 27 -11.04 -11.92 9.52
N LYS A 28 -10.93 -12.22 10.80
CA LYS A 28 -9.96 -11.57 11.64
C LYS A 28 -8.54 -11.71 11.13
N VAL A 29 -8.18 -12.87 10.64
CA VAL A 29 -6.82 -13.08 10.17
C VAL A 29 -6.50 -12.18 8.97
N THR A 30 -7.47 -11.96 8.11
CA THR A 30 -7.26 -11.09 6.96
C THR A 30 -7.24 -9.63 7.42
N MET A 31 -8.08 -9.29 8.38
CA MET A 31 -8.09 -7.94 8.91
C MET A 31 -6.77 -7.60 9.56
N ASP A 32 -6.17 -8.57 10.26
CA ASP A 32 -4.88 -8.36 10.88
C ASP A 32 -3.81 -8.08 9.83
N LYS A 33 -3.91 -8.71 8.67
CA LYS A 33 -2.94 -8.48 7.60
C LYS A 33 -3.08 -7.07 7.04
N TYR A 34 -4.30 -6.58 6.92
CA TYR A 34 -4.50 -5.21 6.46
C TYR A 34 -3.94 -4.22 7.48
N LYS A 35 -4.13 -4.51 8.77
CA LYS A 35 -3.60 -3.60 9.78
C LYS A 35 -2.09 -3.62 9.82
N LEU A 36 -1.49 -4.76 9.52
CA LEU A 36 -0.05 -4.84 9.46
C LEU A 36 0.46 -4.03 8.28
N SER A 37 -0.22 -4.11 7.13
CA SER A 37 0.16 -3.29 5.98
C SER A 37 0.02 -1.80 6.31
N LEU A 38 -1.01 -1.43 7.04
CA LEU A 38 -1.20 -0.05 7.44
C LEU A 38 -0.04 0.43 8.31
N ASN A 39 0.40 -0.41 9.24
CA ASN A 39 1.50 -0.03 10.12
C ASN A 39 2.78 0.20 9.30
N TRP A 40 2.99 -0.61 8.27
CA TRP A 40 4.16 -0.41 7.42
C TRP A 40 4.05 0.88 6.61
N VAL A 41 2.85 1.22 6.14
CA VAL A 41 2.66 2.48 5.42
C VAL A 41 2.99 3.64 6.36
N LYS A 42 2.54 3.58 7.62
CA LYS A 42 2.81 4.63 8.57
C LYS A 42 4.31 4.75 8.85
N LYS A 43 5.01 3.64 8.80
CA LYS A 43 6.43 3.65 9.07
C LYS A 43 7.23 4.14 7.88
N LEU A 44 6.88 3.69 6.68
CA LEU A 44 7.68 3.99 5.50
C LEU A 44 7.29 5.28 4.80
N ALA A 45 6.05 5.66 4.87
CA ALA A 45 5.59 6.84 4.16
C ALA A 45 4.64 7.68 5.02
N PRO A 46 5.09 8.12 6.20
CA PRO A 46 4.22 8.83 7.12
C PRO A 46 3.74 10.18 6.62
N LYS A 47 4.42 10.77 5.66
CA LYS A 47 4.04 12.08 5.17
C LYS A 47 3.54 12.09 3.74
N LEU A 48 3.31 10.93 3.17
CA LEU A 48 2.84 10.86 1.79
C LEU A 48 1.37 11.24 1.73
N LYS A 49 1.06 12.27 0.96
CA LYS A 49 -0.30 12.75 0.83
C LYS A 49 -0.94 12.16 -0.41
N LEU A 50 -2.26 12.10 -0.44
CA LEU A 50 -2.94 11.58 -1.61
C LEU A 50 -2.60 12.37 -2.87
N CYS A 51 -2.45 13.69 -2.74
CA CYS A 51 -2.13 14.50 -3.90
C CYS A 51 -0.71 14.26 -4.42
N ASP A 52 0.14 13.65 -3.62
CA ASP A 52 1.51 13.36 -4.04
C ASP A 52 1.70 11.91 -4.45
N MET A 53 0.65 11.13 -4.44
CA MET A 53 0.74 9.73 -4.77
C MET A 53 0.77 9.55 -6.28
N ASP A 54 1.97 9.40 -6.85
CA ASP A 54 2.10 9.14 -8.26
C ASP A 54 2.86 7.82 -8.42
N ARG A 55 3.14 7.43 -9.66
CA ARG A 55 3.77 6.13 -9.92
C ARG A 55 5.13 6.01 -9.24
N VAL A 56 5.90 7.08 -9.25
CA VAL A 56 7.23 7.02 -8.67
C VAL A 56 7.12 6.92 -7.15
N ALA A 57 6.23 7.69 -6.53
CA ALA A 57 6.06 7.65 -5.09
C ALA A 57 5.59 6.26 -4.65
N TYR A 58 4.66 5.68 -5.39
CA TYR A 58 4.16 4.37 -5.03
C TYR A 58 5.21 3.30 -5.22
N GLN A 59 5.95 3.36 -6.32
CA GLN A 59 7.01 2.39 -6.58
C GLN A 59 8.08 2.49 -5.49
N GLN A 60 8.39 3.71 -5.04
CA GLN A 60 9.38 3.88 -3.99
C GLN A 60 8.90 3.26 -2.68
N LEU A 61 7.63 3.40 -2.37
CA LEU A 61 7.07 2.79 -1.18
C LEU A 61 7.22 1.27 -1.24
N LEU A 62 6.92 0.68 -2.39
CA LEU A 62 7.07 -0.77 -2.55
C LEU A 62 8.53 -1.18 -2.46
N ASN A 63 9.41 -0.39 -3.02
CA ASN A 63 10.84 -0.70 -2.96
C ASN A 63 11.35 -0.67 -1.52
N ASP A 64 10.90 0.31 -0.75
CA ASP A 64 11.32 0.42 0.64
C ASP A 64 10.81 -0.78 1.45
N TYR A 65 9.60 -1.20 1.18
CA TYR A 65 9.04 -2.37 1.86
C TYR A 65 9.83 -3.62 1.46
N ALA A 66 10.18 -3.71 0.20
CA ALA A 66 10.86 -4.88 -0.35
C ALA A 66 12.25 -5.09 0.23
N LYS A 67 12.85 -4.05 0.79
CA LYS A 67 14.17 -4.20 1.34
C LYS A 67 14.20 -5.19 2.51
N GLU A 68 13.08 -5.31 3.20
CA GLU A 68 13.02 -6.19 4.35
C GLU A 68 12.06 -7.36 4.21
N HIS A 69 11.54 -7.59 3.02
CA HIS A 69 10.53 -8.63 2.85
C HIS A 69 10.79 -9.41 1.57
N GLU A 70 10.26 -10.62 1.52
CA GLU A 70 10.36 -11.43 0.33
C GLU A 70 9.44 -10.90 -0.73
N ARG A 71 9.69 -11.29 -1.96
CA ARG A 71 8.91 -10.81 -3.08
C ARG A 71 7.43 -11.14 -2.95
N GLN A 72 7.09 -12.34 -2.49
CA GLN A 72 5.70 -12.71 -2.32
C GLN A 72 5.01 -11.84 -1.26
N THR A 73 5.72 -11.55 -0.19
CA THR A 73 5.16 -10.70 0.86
C THR A 73 4.96 -9.27 0.34
N THR A 74 5.89 -8.82 -0.50
CA THR A 74 5.76 -7.49 -1.10
C THR A 74 4.56 -7.46 -2.05
N MET A 75 4.31 -8.55 -2.77
CA MET A 75 3.16 -8.64 -3.65
C MET A 75 1.86 -8.55 -2.85
N ASP A 76 1.80 -9.20 -1.69
CA ASP A 76 0.62 -9.15 -0.85
C ASP A 76 0.39 -7.75 -0.31
N PHE A 77 1.46 -7.08 0.06
CA PHE A 77 1.39 -5.71 0.54
C PHE A 77 0.84 -4.82 -0.59
N HIS A 78 1.36 -5.01 -1.80
CA HIS A 78 0.90 -4.26 -2.96
C HIS A 78 -0.60 -4.46 -3.19
N HIS A 79 -1.08 -5.70 -3.08
CA HIS A 79 -2.51 -5.96 -3.31
C HIS A 79 -3.38 -5.27 -2.27
N HIS A 80 -2.95 -5.24 -1.02
CA HIS A 80 -3.71 -4.56 0.02
C HIS A 80 -3.82 -3.07 -0.27
N LEU A 81 -2.71 -2.46 -0.65
CA LEU A 81 -2.70 -1.03 -0.92
C LEU A 81 -3.45 -0.70 -2.19
N LYS A 82 -3.30 -1.55 -3.21
CA LYS A 82 -3.93 -1.28 -4.49
C LYS A 82 -5.44 -1.23 -4.37
N SER A 83 -6.03 -2.10 -3.57
CA SER A 83 -7.48 -2.10 -3.40
C SER A 83 -7.97 -0.73 -2.91
N ALA A 84 -7.29 -0.17 -1.93
CA ALA A 84 -7.70 1.12 -1.38
C ALA A 84 -7.39 2.24 -2.37
N ILE A 85 -6.26 2.14 -3.06
CA ILE A 85 -5.86 3.19 -3.98
C ILE A 85 -6.80 3.26 -5.17
N LEU A 86 -7.27 2.11 -5.67
CA LEU A 86 -8.20 2.13 -6.79
C LEU A 86 -9.53 2.76 -6.40
N ASP A 87 -9.96 2.57 -5.16
CA ASP A 87 -11.16 3.23 -4.69
C ASP A 87 -10.93 4.74 -4.61
N ALA A 88 -9.72 5.16 -4.22
CA ALA A 88 -9.42 6.58 -4.15
C ALA A 88 -9.42 7.20 -5.56
N VAL A 89 -8.92 6.46 -6.55
CA VAL A 89 -8.94 6.93 -7.92
C VAL A 89 -10.39 7.07 -8.39
N ASP A 90 -11.20 6.07 -8.05
CA ASP A 90 -12.59 6.06 -8.46
C ASP A 90 -13.36 7.22 -7.87
N GLU A 91 -13.01 7.64 -6.67
CA GLU A 91 -13.67 8.76 -6.03
C GLU A 91 -13.05 10.11 -6.37
N GLY A 92 -12.07 10.12 -7.23
CA GLY A 92 -11.45 11.38 -7.64
C GLY A 92 -10.44 11.94 -6.67
N LEU A 93 -10.06 11.18 -5.65
CA LEU A 93 -9.08 11.65 -4.69
C LEU A 93 -7.66 11.54 -5.22
N ILE A 94 -7.43 10.61 -6.13
CA ILE A 94 -6.14 10.45 -6.80
C ILE A 94 -6.46 10.51 -8.28
N GLU A 95 -5.73 11.33 -9.01
CA GLU A 95 -6.04 11.56 -10.39
C GLU A 95 -5.80 10.38 -11.33
N ARG A 96 -4.73 9.68 -11.17
CA ARG A 96 -4.42 8.54 -12.00
C ARG A 96 -3.97 7.39 -11.13
N ASP A 97 -4.22 6.17 -11.58
CA ASP A 97 -3.84 4.98 -10.85
C ASP A 97 -2.31 4.88 -10.75
N PRO A 98 -1.74 5.08 -9.58
CA PRO A 98 -0.29 5.02 -9.41
C PRO A 98 0.23 3.59 -9.33
N THR A 99 -0.65 2.60 -9.26
CA THR A 99 -0.24 1.22 -9.11
C THR A 99 -0.05 0.50 -10.44
N ARG A 100 -0.26 1.20 -11.56
CA ARG A 100 -0.10 0.55 -12.85
C ARG A 100 1.34 0.26 -13.14
N LYS A 101 1.57 -0.90 -13.70
CA LYS A 101 2.91 -1.28 -14.13
C LYS A 101 3.97 -1.23 -13.04
N VAL A 102 3.60 -1.55 -11.81
CA VAL A 102 4.60 -1.56 -10.75
C VAL A 102 5.50 -2.76 -10.92
N ILE A 103 6.67 -2.68 -10.39
CA ILE A 103 7.63 -3.77 -10.39
C ILE A 103 7.74 -4.25 -8.97
N ILE A 104 7.50 -5.53 -8.75
CA ILE A 104 7.54 -6.09 -7.41
C ILE A 104 8.92 -6.68 -7.14
N LYS A 105 9.59 -6.14 -6.13
CA LYS A 105 10.90 -6.60 -5.75
C LYS A 105 10.80 -7.30 -4.41
N GLY A 106 11.89 -7.72 -3.88
CA GLY A 106 11.91 -8.37 -2.59
C GLY A 106 12.98 -9.43 -2.53
N LYS A 107 13.22 -9.95 -1.36
CA LYS A 107 14.23 -10.94 -1.19
C LYS A 107 13.76 -12.26 -1.78
N SER A 108 14.68 -13.03 -2.28
CA SER A 108 14.35 -14.30 -2.86
C SER A 108 14.25 -15.35 -1.75
N PRO A 109 13.24 -16.18 -1.75
CA PRO A 109 13.15 -17.24 -0.74
C PRO A 109 14.36 -18.14 -0.82
N ARG A 110 14.97 -18.27 -2.04
CA ARG A 110 16.10 -19.08 -2.19
C ARG A 110 17.26 -18.61 -1.38
N GLU A 111 17.39 -17.35 -1.16
CA GLU A 111 18.47 -16.84 -0.38
C GLU A 111 18.38 -17.28 1.03
N LYS A 112 17.22 -17.54 1.52
CA LYS A 112 17.12 -17.97 2.86
C LYS A 112 17.40 -19.41 3.00
N LYS A 113 17.24 -20.15 2.00
CA LYS A 113 17.48 -21.55 2.12
C LYS A 113 18.78 -21.95 1.68
N LYS A 114 19.57 -21.05 1.20
CA LYS A 114 20.79 -21.39 0.76
C LYS A 114 21.69 -21.86 1.67
N LYS A 115 21.54 -21.98 2.80
CA LYS A 115 22.50 -22.39 3.61
C LYS A 115 22.69 -23.80 3.61
N TYR A 116 22.26 -24.55 2.85
CA TYR A 116 22.60 -25.93 2.96
C TYR A 116 23.42 -26.31 1.73
#